data_53957c5926c864f4903910f8b0cf405b
#
_entry.id   53957c5926c864f4903910f8b0cf405b
#
_cell.length_a   1.000
_cell.length_b   1.000
_cell.length_c   1.000
_cell.angle_alpha   90.00
_cell.angle_beta   90.00
_cell.angle_gamma   90.00
#
_symmetry.space_group_name_H-M   'P 1'
#
loop_
_entity.id
_entity.type
_entity.pdbx_description
1 polymer ?
#
loop_
_entity_poly.entity_id
_entity_poly.type
_entity_poly.pdbx_seq_one_letter_code
_entity_poly.pdbx_strand_id
1 'polypeptide(L)'
;MTYVLIPGAGGDPRYWDLLVDELHARGHKAVAVPLPAADPDAALPEYADAVRAVVDTHPEVVLVAQSLGAFTAPLVAAHPAVRLLVLLNPMIPAPGETPGDWWTATGHAEARAAYAAAQGRDPHAGVDLAVDFFHDVPADVAARLIDGPQESDAVFVHPNPLRRWPDVPTRVISGRDDRFFPADFQRRLAVDRLGVHPHELPGGHLLALSQPRLLAETLLNLTG
;
A
#
# COMPACT_ATOMS: atom_id res chain seq x y z
N MET A 1 -20.47 -5.28 -3.68
CA MET A 1 -19.24 -4.96 -2.95
C MET A 1 -18.42 -3.94 -3.75
N THR A 2 -17.82 -2.94 -3.11
CA THR A 2 -17.02 -1.90 -3.75
C THR A 2 -15.58 -1.97 -3.25
N TYR A 3 -14.61 -1.93 -4.14
CA TYR A 3 -13.20 -1.83 -3.79
C TYR A 3 -12.87 -0.34 -3.55
N VAL A 4 -12.44 -0.01 -2.33
CA VAL A 4 -11.97 1.33 -1.97
C VAL A 4 -10.45 1.26 -1.88
N LEU A 5 -9.76 1.98 -2.77
CA LEU A 5 -8.35 1.84 -3.06
C LEU A 5 -7.60 3.04 -2.47
N ILE A 6 -6.72 2.76 -1.52
CA ILE A 6 -5.96 3.75 -0.73
C ILE A 6 -4.52 3.77 -1.24
N PRO A 7 -4.05 4.86 -1.84
CA PRO A 7 -2.67 4.93 -2.36
C PRO A 7 -1.63 4.98 -1.25
N GLY A 8 -0.38 4.78 -1.64
CA GLY A 8 0.79 4.96 -0.79
C GLY A 8 1.21 6.42 -0.67
N ALA A 9 2.49 6.65 -0.39
CA ALA A 9 3.09 7.97 -0.25
C ALA A 9 2.81 8.84 -1.49
N GLY A 10 2.55 10.13 -1.26
CA GLY A 10 2.11 11.09 -2.26
C GLY A 10 0.60 11.12 -2.50
N GLY A 11 -0.15 10.15 -2.00
CA GLY A 11 -1.62 10.17 -1.99
C GLY A 11 -2.30 10.20 -3.37
N ASP A 12 -1.57 9.90 -4.45
CA ASP A 12 -2.04 10.06 -5.82
C ASP A 12 -3.00 8.92 -6.22
N PRO A 13 -4.30 9.19 -6.44
CA PRO A 13 -5.26 8.16 -6.84
C PRO A 13 -4.98 7.56 -8.21
N ARG A 14 -4.24 8.26 -9.11
CA ARG A 14 -3.89 7.77 -10.46
C ARG A 14 -3.05 6.48 -10.44
N TYR A 15 -2.39 6.19 -9.30
CA TYR A 15 -1.74 4.91 -9.08
C TYR A 15 -2.67 3.72 -9.35
N TRP A 16 -3.95 3.88 -9.13
CA TRP A 16 -4.94 2.82 -9.23
C TRP A 16 -5.68 2.74 -10.57
N ASP A 17 -5.46 3.69 -11.51
CA ASP A 17 -6.26 3.80 -12.74
C ASP A 17 -6.35 2.48 -13.51
N LEU A 18 -5.21 1.81 -13.74
CA LEU A 18 -5.18 0.54 -14.49
C LEU A 18 -5.91 -0.58 -13.73
N LEU A 19 -5.83 -0.63 -12.42
CA LEU A 19 -6.56 -1.60 -11.60
C LEU A 19 -8.06 -1.30 -11.59
N VAL A 20 -8.45 -0.04 -11.51
CA VAL A 20 -9.85 0.40 -11.60
C VAL A 20 -10.47 -0.05 -12.91
N ASP A 21 -9.78 0.14 -14.03
CA ASP A 21 -10.22 -0.31 -15.35
C ASP A 21 -10.39 -1.83 -15.41
N GLU A 22 -9.44 -2.60 -14.83
CA GLU A 22 -9.51 -4.06 -14.79
C GLU A 22 -10.68 -4.57 -13.92
N LEU A 23 -10.95 -3.94 -12.78
CA LEU A 23 -12.09 -4.29 -11.92
C LEU A 23 -13.43 -3.91 -12.58
N HIS A 24 -13.52 -2.73 -13.20
CA HIS A 24 -14.72 -2.30 -13.94
C HIS A 24 -15.01 -3.22 -15.13
N ALA A 25 -14.00 -3.63 -15.90
CA ALA A 25 -14.16 -4.56 -17.02
C ALA A 25 -14.71 -5.93 -16.58
N ARG A 26 -14.54 -6.28 -15.29
CA ARG A 26 -15.09 -7.52 -14.68
C ARG A 26 -16.42 -7.30 -13.95
N GLY A 27 -17.02 -6.11 -14.07
CA GLY A 27 -18.32 -5.77 -13.48
C GLY A 27 -18.27 -5.38 -11.99
N HIS A 28 -17.10 -5.08 -11.45
CA HIS A 28 -16.93 -4.67 -10.06
C HIS A 28 -16.76 -3.16 -9.93
N LYS A 29 -17.28 -2.58 -8.84
CA LYS A 29 -17.07 -1.16 -8.53
C LYS A 29 -15.74 -0.96 -7.82
N ALA A 30 -14.97 0.05 -8.25
CA ALA A 30 -13.73 0.46 -7.61
C ALA A 30 -13.66 1.99 -7.53
N VAL A 31 -13.16 2.51 -6.40
CA VAL A 31 -12.98 3.93 -6.15
C VAL A 31 -11.59 4.16 -5.57
N ALA A 32 -10.76 4.91 -6.29
CA ALA A 32 -9.47 5.36 -5.78
C ALA A 32 -9.68 6.62 -4.92
N VAL A 33 -9.14 6.62 -3.71
CA VAL A 33 -9.29 7.73 -2.76
C VAL A 33 -8.14 8.72 -2.95
N PRO A 34 -8.40 10.00 -3.28
CA PRO A 34 -7.36 11.02 -3.21
C PRO A 34 -7.07 11.32 -1.73
N LEU A 35 -5.81 11.18 -1.31
CA LEU A 35 -5.39 11.56 0.03
C LEU A 35 -4.87 13.00 0.04
N PRO A 36 -4.99 13.72 1.17
CA PRO A 36 -4.61 15.13 1.24
C PRO A 36 -3.09 15.34 1.39
N ALA A 37 -2.27 14.61 0.63
CA ALA A 37 -0.79 14.63 0.73
C ALA A 37 -0.17 16.00 0.38
N ALA A 38 -0.87 16.83 -0.38
CA ALA A 38 -0.43 18.20 -0.70
C ALA A 38 -0.68 19.20 0.44
N ASP A 39 -1.44 18.84 1.46
CA ASP A 39 -1.64 19.65 2.67
C ASP A 39 -0.50 19.37 3.66
N PRO A 40 0.37 20.35 3.97
CA PRO A 40 1.52 20.13 4.84
C PRO A 40 1.16 19.81 6.29
N ASP A 41 -0.07 20.13 6.70
CA ASP A 41 -0.57 19.89 8.06
C ASP A 41 -1.38 18.57 8.15
N ALA A 42 -1.73 17.94 7.02
CA ALA A 42 -2.47 16.70 7.03
C ALA A 42 -1.63 15.53 7.53
N ALA A 43 -2.19 14.79 8.47
CA ALA A 43 -1.61 13.59 9.04
C ALA A 43 -2.57 12.39 8.87
N LEU A 44 -2.28 11.25 9.53
CA LEU A 44 -3.10 10.03 9.39
C LEU A 44 -4.59 10.21 9.75
N PRO A 45 -5.00 11.08 10.71
CA PRO A 45 -6.43 11.34 10.96
C PRO A 45 -7.16 11.91 9.74
N GLU A 46 -6.58 12.93 9.07
CA GLU A 46 -7.16 13.57 7.87
C GLU A 46 -7.21 12.59 6.70
N TYR A 47 -6.20 11.72 6.59
CA TYR A 47 -6.20 10.63 5.61
C TYR A 47 -7.31 9.62 5.88
N ALA A 48 -7.49 9.23 7.14
CA ALA A 48 -8.58 8.33 7.55
C ALA A 48 -9.95 8.94 7.29
N ASP A 49 -10.12 10.27 7.49
CA ASP A 49 -11.38 10.97 7.22
C ASP A 49 -11.69 11.00 5.72
N ALA A 50 -10.70 11.21 4.85
CA ALA A 50 -10.87 11.12 3.41
C ALA A 50 -11.33 9.71 2.98
N VAL A 51 -10.74 8.66 3.53
CA VAL A 51 -11.14 7.27 3.26
C VAL A 51 -12.55 7.00 3.80
N ARG A 52 -12.86 7.44 5.04
CA ARG A 52 -14.17 7.24 5.67
C ARG A 52 -15.29 7.89 4.86
N ALA A 53 -15.08 9.09 4.34
CA ALA A 53 -16.06 9.78 3.50
C ALA A 53 -16.46 8.96 2.27
N VAL A 54 -15.55 8.19 1.69
CA VAL A 54 -15.85 7.27 0.59
C VAL A 54 -16.56 6.02 1.11
N VAL A 55 -16.07 5.40 2.19
CA VAL A 55 -16.65 4.18 2.77
C VAL A 55 -18.11 4.39 3.17
N ASP A 56 -18.46 5.55 3.76
CA ASP A 56 -19.82 5.92 4.20
C ASP A 56 -20.85 5.88 3.06
N THR A 57 -20.42 6.02 1.82
CA THR A 57 -21.32 6.00 0.64
C THR A 57 -21.57 4.60 0.09
N HIS A 58 -20.96 3.55 0.67
CA HIS A 58 -21.03 2.19 0.14
C HIS A 58 -21.44 1.19 1.22
N PRO A 59 -22.44 0.30 0.96
CA PRO A 59 -22.95 -0.64 1.97
C PRO A 59 -22.00 -1.80 2.27
N GLU A 60 -21.12 -2.15 1.32
CA GLU A 60 -20.14 -3.23 1.46
C GLU A 60 -18.85 -2.88 0.73
N VAL A 61 -17.73 -2.92 1.46
CA VAL A 61 -16.43 -2.43 1.02
C VAL A 61 -15.35 -3.49 1.25
N VAL A 62 -14.46 -3.60 0.26
CA VAL A 62 -13.10 -4.15 0.41
C VAL A 62 -12.14 -2.96 0.42
N LEU A 63 -11.43 -2.76 1.54
CA LEU A 63 -10.35 -1.79 1.58
C LEU A 63 -9.09 -2.41 0.99
N VAL A 64 -8.47 -1.74 0.02
CA VAL A 64 -7.17 -2.14 -0.53
C VAL A 64 -6.20 -0.98 -0.31
N ALA A 65 -5.13 -1.20 0.43
CA ALA A 65 -4.19 -0.15 0.81
C ALA A 65 -2.77 -0.52 0.40
N GLN A 66 -2.11 0.38 -0.32
CA GLN A 66 -0.76 0.19 -0.81
C GLN A 66 0.27 0.92 0.06
N SER A 67 1.42 0.29 0.35
CA SER A 67 2.59 0.91 0.98
C SER A 67 2.22 1.70 2.26
N LEU A 68 2.48 3.01 2.29
CA LEU A 68 2.13 3.92 3.39
C LEU A 68 0.61 3.94 3.68
N GLY A 69 -0.24 3.69 2.70
CA GLY A 69 -1.69 3.57 2.90
C GLY A 69 -2.09 2.51 3.93
N ALA A 70 -1.20 1.55 4.23
CA ALA A 70 -1.39 0.58 5.30
C ALA A 70 -1.37 1.20 6.71
N PHE A 71 -0.88 2.43 6.89
CA PHE A 71 -1.06 3.19 8.11
C PHE A 71 -2.46 3.80 8.25
N THR A 72 -3.07 4.17 7.12
CA THR A 72 -4.40 4.78 7.08
C THR A 72 -5.53 3.75 7.17
N ALA A 73 -5.44 2.66 6.42
CA ALA A 73 -6.52 1.70 6.26
C ALA A 73 -7.03 1.09 7.59
N PRO A 74 -6.18 0.69 8.56
CA PRO A 74 -6.63 0.13 9.82
C PRO A 74 -7.48 1.09 10.66
N LEU A 75 -7.32 2.42 10.48
CA LEU A 75 -8.09 3.44 11.17
C LEU A 75 -9.57 3.49 10.74
N VAL A 76 -9.86 2.94 9.56
CA VAL A 76 -11.20 2.89 8.97
C VAL A 76 -11.75 1.46 8.91
N ALA A 77 -10.89 0.45 9.00
CA ALA A 77 -11.28 -0.94 8.78
C ALA A 77 -12.31 -1.51 9.77
N ALA A 78 -12.48 -0.88 10.97
CA ALA A 78 -13.54 -1.24 11.91
C ALA A 78 -14.94 -0.74 11.49
N HIS A 79 -15.06 0.01 10.38
CA HIS A 79 -16.35 0.50 9.87
C HIS A 79 -17.26 -0.68 9.47
N PRO A 80 -18.58 -0.64 9.81
CA PRO A 80 -19.50 -1.77 9.58
C PRO A 80 -19.63 -2.20 8.11
N ALA A 81 -19.36 -1.30 7.16
CA ALA A 81 -19.39 -1.64 5.73
C ALA A 81 -18.15 -2.45 5.28
N VAL A 82 -17.04 -2.42 6.03
CA VAL A 82 -15.79 -3.09 5.63
C VAL A 82 -15.89 -4.58 5.89
N ARG A 83 -15.71 -5.38 4.85
CA ARG A 83 -15.75 -6.85 4.89
C ARG A 83 -14.37 -7.50 4.84
N LEU A 84 -13.42 -6.81 4.23
CA LEU A 84 -12.07 -7.31 4.04
C LEU A 84 -11.09 -6.14 3.96
N LEU A 85 -9.95 -6.28 4.60
CA LEU A 85 -8.78 -5.42 4.43
C LEU A 85 -7.71 -6.17 3.64
N VAL A 86 -7.27 -5.60 2.53
CA VAL A 86 -6.14 -6.10 1.73
C VAL A 86 -5.00 -5.09 1.78
N LEU A 87 -3.84 -5.53 2.20
CA LEU A 87 -2.63 -4.72 2.26
C LEU A 87 -1.69 -5.13 1.12
N LEU A 88 -1.32 -4.18 0.27
CA LEU A 88 -0.51 -4.39 -0.93
C LEU A 88 0.88 -3.77 -0.74
N ASN A 89 1.94 -4.57 -0.78
CA ASN A 89 3.32 -4.15 -0.49
C ASN A 89 3.40 -3.19 0.71
N PRO A 90 2.85 -3.57 1.88
CA PRO A 90 2.47 -2.62 2.90
C PRO A 90 3.60 -2.20 3.84
N MET A 91 3.53 -0.97 4.32
CA MET A 91 4.14 -0.56 5.58
C MET A 91 3.20 -0.96 6.74
N ILE A 92 3.28 -2.18 7.22
CA ILE A 92 2.39 -2.68 8.28
C ILE A 92 2.75 -1.99 9.60
N PRO A 93 1.88 -1.15 10.22
CA PRO A 93 2.21 -0.45 11.46
C PRO A 93 2.09 -1.33 12.70
N ALA A 94 2.88 -1.01 13.73
CA ALA A 94 2.54 -1.36 15.10
C ALA A 94 1.60 -0.28 15.70
N PRO A 95 0.75 -0.63 16.69
CA PRO A 95 -0.06 0.37 17.38
C PRO A 95 0.77 1.51 17.97
N GLY A 96 0.41 2.76 17.66
CA GLY A 96 1.09 3.97 18.15
C GLY A 96 2.40 4.31 17.44
N GLU A 97 2.90 3.46 16.55
CA GLU A 97 4.14 3.69 15.80
C GLU A 97 3.97 4.83 14.79
N THR A 98 4.95 5.74 14.69
CA THR A 98 4.97 6.72 13.59
C THR A 98 5.45 6.06 12.29
N PRO A 99 5.01 6.51 11.11
CA PRO A 99 5.62 6.04 9.85
C PRO A 99 7.13 6.32 9.77
N GLY A 100 7.62 7.37 10.46
CA GLY A 100 9.06 7.66 10.55
C GLY A 100 9.83 6.62 11.38
N ASP A 101 9.29 6.20 12.53
CA ASP A 101 9.93 5.18 13.38
C ASP A 101 9.90 3.77 12.74
N TRP A 102 8.90 3.51 11.90
CA TRP A 102 8.72 2.24 11.23
C TRP A 102 9.97 1.74 10.51
N TRP A 103 10.72 2.64 9.86
CA TRP A 103 11.93 2.29 9.09
C TRP A 103 12.97 1.59 9.96
N THR A 104 13.25 2.18 11.12
CA THR A 104 14.23 1.62 12.08
C THR A 104 13.65 0.40 12.81
N ALA A 105 12.38 0.48 13.24
CA ALA A 105 11.74 -0.58 14.01
C ALA A 105 11.60 -1.90 13.23
N THR A 106 11.54 -1.82 11.89
CA THR A 106 11.41 -3.02 11.03
C THR A 106 12.73 -3.57 10.48
N GLY A 107 13.83 -2.79 10.57
CA GLY A 107 15.11 -3.13 9.95
C GLY A 107 15.04 -3.10 8.42
N HIS A 108 14.22 -2.17 7.87
CA HIS A 108 14.05 -2.04 6.42
C HIS A 108 15.36 -1.76 5.68
N ALA A 109 16.19 -0.85 6.22
CA ALA A 109 17.44 -0.45 5.54
C ALA A 109 18.38 -1.63 5.32
N GLU A 110 18.54 -2.48 6.34
CA GLU A 110 19.38 -3.69 6.28
C GLU A 110 18.81 -4.71 5.29
N ALA A 111 17.50 -4.91 5.28
CA ALA A 111 16.85 -5.85 4.37
C ALA A 111 16.99 -5.40 2.91
N ARG A 112 16.79 -4.09 2.62
CA ARG A 112 16.97 -3.51 1.30
C ARG A 112 18.43 -3.61 0.84
N ALA A 113 19.39 -3.29 1.70
CA ALA A 113 20.81 -3.39 1.40
C ALA A 113 21.24 -4.84 1.08
N ALA A 114 20.81 -5.79 1.90
CA ALA A 114 21.10 -7.22 1.68
C ALA A 114 20.52 -7.71 0.34
N TYR A 115 19.29 -7.32 0.02
CA TYR A 115 18.65 -7.66 -1.27
C TYR A 115 19.34 -7.02 -2.45
N ALA A 116 19.74 -5.74 -2.36
CA ALA A 116 20.50 -5.05 -3.39
C ALA A 116 21.83 -5.76 -3.67
N ALA A 117 22.58 -6.11 -2.62
CA ALA A 117 23.84 -6.85 -2.74
C ALA A 117 23.65 -8.22 -3.42
N ALA A 118 22.60 -8.96 -3.03
CA ALA A 118 22.28 -10.27 -3.65
C ALA A 118 21.93 -10.15 -5.14
N GLN A 119 21.45 -8.98 -5.57
CA GLN A 119 21.16 -8.67 -6.97
C GLN A 119 22.36 -8.02 -7.71
N GLY A 120 23.53 -7.95 -7.10
CA GLY A 120 24.71 -7.30 -7.67
C GLY A 120 24.60 -5.77 -7.80
N ARG A 121 23.67 -5.15 -7.04
CA ARG A 121 23.49 -3.70 -6.96
C ARG A 121 24.24 -3.14 -5.75
N ASP A 122 24.51 -1.84 -5.75
CA ASP A 122 25.17 -1.17 -4.61
C ASP A 122 24.24 -1.17 -3.37
N PRO A 123 24.61 -1.84 -2.26
CA PRO A 123 23.80 -1.89 -1.04
C PRO A 123 23.70 -0.54 -0.31
N HIS A 124 24.60 0.40 -0.62
CA HIS A 124 24.65 1.73 -0.01
C HIS A 124 24.05 2.83 -0.90
N ALA A 125 23.56 2.46 -2.09
CA ALA A 125 22.87 3.42 -2.95
C ALA A 125 21.64 4.00 -2.24
N GLY A 126 21.42 5.30 -2.39
CA GLY A 126 20.18 5.96 -2.00
C GLY A 126 18.95 5.34 -2.69
N VAL A 127 17.76 5.73 -2.26
CA VAL A 127 16.53 5.34 -2.94
C VAL A 127 16.45 6.05 -4.29
N ASP A 128 16.21 5.28 -5.35
CA ASP A 128 16.00 5.76 -6.71
C ASP A 128 14.62 5.29 -7.18
N LEU A 129 13.73 6.22 -7.53
CA LEU A 129 12.36 5.88 -7.91
C LEU A 129 12.31 4.97 -9.13
N ALA A 130 13.12 5.24 -10.16
CA ALA A 130 13.10 4.43 -11.38
C ALA A 130 13.62 3.01 -11.12
N VAL A 131 14.64 2.87 -10.27
CA VAL A 131 15.28 1.59 -9.95
C VAL A 131 14.52 0.80 -8.90
N ASP A 132 14.04 1.44 -7.84
CA ASP A 132 13.46 0.73 -6.70
C ASP A 132 11.93 0.53 -6.83
N PHE A 133 11.23 1.46 -7.52
CA PHE A 133 9.77 1.44 -7.63
C PHE A 133 9.26 1.13 -9.03
N PHE A 134 9.81 1.79 -10.05
CA PHE A 134 9.28 1.74 -11.42
C PHE A 134 9.99 0.73 -12.34
N HIS A 135 10.91 -0.09 -11.83
CA HIS A 135 11.78 -0.97 -12.64
C HIS A 135 11.03 -1.99 -13.53
N ASP A 136 9.80 -2.34 -13.17
CA ASP A 136 8.95 -3.31 -13.89
C ASP A 136 7.66 -2.67 -14.44
N VAL A 137 7.50 -1.35 -14.29
CA VAL A 137 6.35 -0.59 -14.80
C VAL A 137 6.60 -0.22 -16.26
N PRO A 138 5.62 -0.36 -17.18
CA PRO A 138 5.75 0.08 -18.56
C PRO A 138 6.16 1.56 -18.63
N ALA A 139 7.11 1.89 -19.53
CA ALA A 139 7.75 3.20 -19.56
C ALA A 139 6.77 4.38 -19.79
N ASP A 140 5.72 4.17 -20.58
CA ASP A 140 4.68 5.16 -20.83
C ASP A 140 3.78 5.39 -19.61
N VAL A 141 3.60 4.38 -18.77
CA VAL A 141 2.88 4.48 -17.49
C VAL A 141 3.76 5.16 -16.45
N ALA A 142 5.03 4.75 -16.33
CA ALA A 142 5.99 5.35 -15.42
C ALA A 142 6.16 6.85 -15.66
N ALA A 143 6.29 7.28 -16.93
CA ALA A 143 6.46 8.69 -17.30
C ALA A 143 5.31 9.61 -16.84
N ARG A 144 4.13 9.07 -16.57
CA ARG A 144 2.98 9.84 -16.10
C ARG A 144 2.91 10.00 -14.58
N LEU A 145 3.64 9.19 -13.84
CA LEU A 145 3.49 9.05 -12.38
C LEU A 145 4.79 9.28 -11.60
N ILE A 146 5.96 9.15 -12.25
CA ILE A 146 7.27 9.23 -11.56
C ILE A 146 7.50 10.62 -10.91
N ASP A 147 6.95 11.68 -11.49
CA ASP A 147 7.00 13.05 -10.96
C ASP A 147 5.71 13.39 -10.17
N GLY A 148 5.11 12.40 -9.52
CA GLY A 148 3.90 12.56 -8.72
C GLY A 148 4.07 13.44 -7.49
N PRO A 149 2.97 13.73 -6.77
CA PRO A 149 3.01 14.56 -5.57
C PRO A 149 3.90 13.95 -4.50
N GLN A 150 4.55 14.84 -3.73
CA GLN A 150 5.35 14.45 -2.57
C GLN A 150 4.43 14.23 -1.36
N GLU A 151 4.87 13.35 -0.46
CA GLU A 151 4.17 13.13 0.81
C GLU A 151 4.46 14.25 1.81
N SER A 152 3.47 14.59 2.65
CA SER A 152 3.64 15.54 3.74
C SER A 152 4.57 14.98 4.82
N ASP A 153 5.49 15.81 5.34
CA ASP A 153 6.34 15.45 6.48
C ASP A 153 5.49 15.17 7.75
N ALA A 154 4.34 15.81 7.90
CA ALA A 154 3.44 15.64 9.04
C ALA A 154 3.02 14.17 9.22
N VAL A 155 2.79 13.44 8.14
CA VAL A 155 2.43 12.01 8.19
C VAL A 155 3.52 11.18 8.87
N PHE A 156 4.80 11.51 8.65
CA PHE A 156 5.91 10.70 9.17
C PHE A 156 6.23 10.95 10.64
N VAL A 157 5.89 12.13 11.17
CA VAL A 157 6.29 12.52 12.54
C VAL A 157 5.17 12.36 13.57
N HIS A 158 3.91 12.29 13.14
CA HIS A 158 2.79 12.13 14.05
C HIS A 158 2.53 10.66 14.40
N PRO A 159 2.27 10.36 15.70
CA PRO A 159 1.93 9.01 16.12
C PRO A 159 0.67 8.50 15.41
N ASN A 160 0.70 7.24 14.99
CA ASN A 160 -0.48 6.56 14.48
C ASN A 160 -1.54 6.44 15.61
N PRO A 161 -2.77 6.93 15.43
CA PRO A 161 -3.84 6.78 16.41
C PRO A 161 -4.34 5.33 16.56
N LEU A 162 -3.85 4.39 15.77
CA LEU A 162 -4.15 2.96 15.89
C LEU A 162 -3.75 2.46 17.27
N ARG A 163 -4.71 1.97 18.06
CA ARG A 163 -4.45 1.40 19.39
C ARG A 163 -4.34 -0.12 19.37
N ARG A 164 -5.02 -0.75 18.44
CA ARG A 164 -5.02 -2.20 18.17
C ARG A 164 -5.47 -2.45 16.74
N TRP A 165 -5.04 -3.55 16.14
CA TRP A 165 -5.54 -3.95 14.85
C TRP A 165 -7.06 -4.24 14.93
N PRO A 166 -7.83 -3.79 13.92
CA PRO A 166 -9.26 -4.06 13.86
C PRO A 166 -9.53 -5.55 13.66
N ASP A 167 -10.65 -6.02 14.23
CA ASP A 167 -11.12 -7.39 14.05
C ASP A 167 -11.88 -7.50 12.71
N VAL A 168 -11.13 -7.48 11.62
CA VAL A 168 -11.62 -7.63 10.26
C VAL A 168 -10.71 -8.62 9.53
N PRO A 169 -11.25 -9.51 8.68
CA PRO A 169 -10.41 -10.37 7.85
C PRO A 169 -9.37 -9.54 7.10
N THR A 170 -8.08 -9.89 7.28
CA THR A 170 -6.97 -9.15 6.65
C THR A 170 -6.16 -10.09 5.77
N ARG A 171 -5.76 -9.61 4.60
CA ARG A 171 -4.88 -10.30 3.67
C ARG A 171 -3.73 -9.39 3.29
N VAL A 172 -2.59 -9.98 2.99
CA VAL A 172 -1.41 -9.27 2.49
C VAL A 172 -1.08 -9.82 1.11
N ILE A 173 -0.82 -8.91 0.17
CA ILE A 173 -0.30 -9.21 -1.16
C ILE A 173 1.07 -8.53 -1.27
N SER A 174 2.08 -9.25 -1.74
CA SER A 174 3.41 -8.70 -1.95
C SER A 174 3.97 -9.00 -3.34
N GLY A 175 4.72 -8.06 -3.89
CA GLY A 175 5.51 -8.24 -5.10
C GLY A 175 6.76 -9.06 -4.81
N ARG A 176 6.98 -10.14 -5.56
CA ARG A 176 8.16 -11.01 -5.40
C ARG A 176 9.45 -10.29 -5.75
N ASP A 177 9.36 -9.38 -6.71
CA ASP A 177 10.49 -8.67 -7.28
C ASP A 177 10.61 -7.23 -6.73
N ASP A 178 9.91 -6.94 -5.62
CA ASP A 178 9.94 -5.63 -4.96
C ASP A 178 11.35 -5.31 -4.46
N ARG A 179 11.95 -4.26 -5.03
CA ARG A 179 13.30 -3.81 -4.70
C ARG A 179 13.34 -2.86 -3.51
N PHE A 180 12.19 -2.26 -3.18
CA PHE A 180 12.05 -1.35 -2.05
C PHE A 180 11.68 -2.11 -0.77
N PHE A 181 10.68 -2.99 -0.83
CA PHE A 181 10.32 -3.91 0.26
C PHE A 181 10.55 -5.36 -0.18
N PRO A 182 11.77 -5.91 -0.03
CA PRO A 182 12.09 -7.27 -0.47
C PRO A 182 11.10 -8.32 0.05
N ALA A 183 10.80 -9.34 -0.74
CA ALA A 183 9.78 -10.33 -0.42
C ALA A 183 9.99 -11.01 0.96
N ASP A 184 11.23 -11.34 1.30
CA ASP A 184 11.55 -11.93 2.61
C ASP A 184 11.29 -10.97 3.77
N PHE A 185 11.57 -9.68 3.57
CA PHE A 185 11.26 -8.62 4.53
C PHE A 185 9.74 -8.51 4.73
N GLN A 186 8.96 -8.44 3.65
CA GLN A 186 7.49 -8.36 3.72
C GLN A 186 6.89 -9.60 4.37
N ARG A 187 7.39 -10.79 4.03
CA ARG A 187 6.94 -12.06 4.63
C ARG A 187 7.15 -12.08 6.14
N ARG A 188 8.36 -11.73 6.58
CA ARG A 188 8.68 -11.61 8.02
C ARG A 188 7.76 -10.61 8.70
N LEU A 189 7.63 -9.40 8.16
CA LEU A 189 6.84 -8.33 8.76
C LEU A 189 5.35 -8.69 8.87
N ALA A 190 4.77 -9.31 7.84
CA ALA A 190 3.37 -9.74 7.85
C ALA A 190 3.10 -10.84 8.89
N VAL A 191 4.02 -11.78 9.04
CA VAL A 191 3.93 -12.83 10.08
C VAL A 191 4.09 -12.23 11.47
N ASP A 192 5.10 -11.38 11.68
CA ASP A 192 5.42 -10.84 13.00
C ASP A 192 4.32 -9.89 13.52
N ARG A 193 3.72 -9.07 12.63
CA ARG A 193 2.76 -8.03 13.01
C ARG A 193 1.30 -8.43 12.89
N LEU A 194 0.98 -9.39 12.00
CA LEU A 194 -0.40 -9.79 11.71
C LEU A 194 -0.66 -11.29 11.85
N GLY A 195 0.37 -12.11 11.93
CA GLY A 195 0.23 -13.57 11.93
C GLY A 195 -0.25 -14.14 10.59
N VAL A 196 -0.07 -13.41 9.48
CA VAL A 196 -0.52 -13.83 8.14
C VAL A 196 0.65 -14.01 7.18
N HIS A 197 0.52 -14.94 6.25
CA HIS A 197 1.47 -15.11 5.16
C HIS A 197 0.99 -14.34 3.92
N PRO A 198 1.86 -13.55 3.25
CA PRO A 198 1.49 -12.83 2.03
C PRO A 198 1.17 -13.76 0.87
N HIS A 199 0.22 -13.35 0.02
CA HIS A 199 0.09 -13.83 -1.35
C HIS A 199 1.15 -13.15 -2.21
N GLU A 200 2.14 -13.91 -2.66
CA GLU A 200 3.24 -13.37 -3.46
C GLU A 200 2.92 -13.41 -4.95
N LEU A 201 2.90 -12.24 -5.58
CA LEU A 201 2.70 -12.09 -7.02
C LEU A 201 4.03 -11.75 -7.71
N PRO A 202 4.21 -12.12 -8.99
CA PRO A 202 5.32 -11.59 -9.77
C PRO A 202 5.15 -10.08 -9.93
N GLY A 203 6.24 -9.32 -9.84
CA GLY A 203 6.27 -7.87 -9.97
C GLY A 203 6.85 -7.15 -8.76
N GLY A 204 7.07 -5.85 -8.92
CA GLY A 204 7.74 -4.97 -7.97
C GLY A 204 6.80 -4.29 -6.97
N HIS A 205 7.23 -3.10 -6.50
CA HIS A 205 6.50 -2.34 -5.49
C HIS A 205 5.16 -1.80 -5.99
N LEU A 206 5.05 -1.50 -7.29
CA LEU A 206 3.88 -0.84 -7.89
C LEU A 206 3.02 -1.83 -8.68
N LEU A 207 2.55 -2.91 -8.03
CA LEU A 207 1.80 -4.01 -8.66
C LEU A 207 0.53 -3.56 -9.41
N ALA A 208 -0.14 -2.49 -8.97
CA ALA A 208 -1.31 -1.97 -9.67
C ALA A 208 -0.96 -1.35 -11.05
N LEU A 209 0.32 -0.99 -11.26
CA LEU A 209 0.82 -0.46 -12.52
C LEU A 209 1.48 -1.53 -13.38
N SER A 210 2.25 -2.45 -12.77
CA SER A 210 3.01 -3.46 -13.50
C SER A 210 2.20 -4.74 -13.76
N GLN A 211 1.25 -5.09 -12.88
CA GLN A 211 0.47 -6.33 -12.94
C GLN A 211 -1.03 -6.11 -12.67
N PRO A 212 -1.69 -5.06 -13.25
CA PRO A 212 -3.06 -4.68 -12.89
C PRO A 212 -4.07 -5.82 -13.06
N ARG A 213 -3.96 -6.57 -14.15
CA ARG A 213 -4.84 -7.71 -14.45
C ARG A 213 -4.70 -8.82 -13.40
N LEU A 214 -3.47 -9.24 -13.12
CA LEU A 214 -3.21 -10.30 -12.14
C LEU A 214 -3.64 -9.89 -10.74
N LEU A 215 -3.41 -8.61 -10.38
CA LEU A 215 -3.86 -8.06 -9.11
C LEU A 215 -5.39 -8.05 -9.02
N ALA A 216 -6.11 -7.65 -10.08
CA ALA A 216 -7.56 -7.71 -10.11
C ALA A 216 -8.07 -9.14 -9.91
N GLU A 217 -7.54 -10.11 -10.66
CA GLU A 217 -7.90 -11.53 -10.52
C GLU A 217 -7.65 -12.05 -9.09
N THR A 218 -6.53 -11.66 -8.48
CA THR A 218 -6.20 -12.04 -7.10
C THR A 218 -7.19 -11.44 -6.10
N LEU A 219 -7.51 -10.15 -6.22
CA LEU A 219 -8.48 -9.49 -5.34
C LEU A 219 -9.86 -10.13 -5.43
N LEU A 220 -10.32 -10.49 -6.62
CA LEU A 220 -11.59 -11.17 -6.83
C LEU A 220 -11.62 -12.56 -6.18
N ASN A 221 -10.54 -13.31 -6.29
CA ASN A 221 -10.43 -14.63 -5.64
C ASN A 221 -10.40 -14.56 -4.11
N LEU A 222 -9.97 -13.44 -3.53
CA LEU A 222 -9.99 -13.23 -2.07
C LEU A 222 -11.39 -12.86 -1.55
N THR A 223 -12.30 -12.43 -2.41
CA THR A 223 -13.63 -11.91 -2.06
C THR A 223 -14.79 -12.82 -2.51
N GLY A 224 -14.53 -13.85 -3.32
CA GLY A 224 -15.48 -14.90 -3.75
C GLY A 224 -15.42 -16.08 -2.85
#